data_8cd02ecaee5bb6d42d2d1328b9b67bc2
#
_entry.id   8cd02ecaee5bb6d42d2d1328b9b67bc2
#
_cell.length_a   1.000
_cell.length_b   1.000
_cell.length_c   1.000
_cell.angle_alpha   90.00
_cell.angle_beta   90.00
_cell.angle_gamma   90.00
#
_symmetry.space_group_name_H-M   'P 1'
#
loop_
_entity.id
_entity.type
_entity.pdbx_description
1 polymer ?
#
loop_
_entity_poly.entity_id
_entity_poly.type
_entity_poly.pdbx_seq_one_letter_code
_entity_poly.pdbx_strand_id
1 'polypeptide(L)'
;MSVIQPASASPKTKRTRIAIAGAGIGGLALAVALSRRGCAPVVYEKKPVEQIRSEGAFLTLAPNGINALRALGLAEGVIDAGLETAGLALFNEHGRRLAVVDYSAHRAEFGAPSITIRRGALGTLLLDAAIAAGVEIRSGNGVDDVEAAGEIVAVHSADTMQYDALIACDGLRSPIRRRLFPELPQPLYSGLIGTGGVIDVEGVASTNGLMNMTFGRRGFFGYIAEPGQPVMWFNSYPAPIDAVGQPADPKAYARFIEDLHRDDPLDNARIVAAVPAIERHYPIFDMPELARWSRGRVLLMGDAAHAVSPHSGQGASMAIEDAVVLAALLDDAETIEAAFARFFALRQERSQAAIRVGRAAGGQKSAQGWLQLRLRDLILPLVMPMAAKAQSRLFAFRADRFPLTQPVQ
;
A
#
# COMPACT_ATOMS: atom_id res chain seq x y z
N MET A 1 -45.61 1.93 37.81
CA MET A 1 -44.23 1.46 37.59
C MET A 1 -44.26 0.57 36.36
N SER A 2 -43.93 1.14 35.21
CA SER A 2 -43.92 0.42 33.91
C SER A 2 -42.47 -0.01 33.67
N VAL A 3 -42.25 -1.32 33.62
CA VAL A 3 -40.94 -1.93 33.36
C VAL A 3 -40.72 -1.86 31.85
N ILE A 4 -39.78 -1.03 31.41
CA ILE A 4 -39.31 -1.00 30.03
C ILE A 4 -38.40 -2.24 29.87
N GLN A 5 -38.87 -3.22 29.10
CA GLN A 5 -38.06 -4.34 28.63
C GLN A 5 -37.06 -3.81 27.62
N PRO A 6 -35.74 -4.18 27.69
CA PRO A 6 -34.80 -3.85 26.66
C PRO A 6 -35.18 -4.59 25.36
N ALA A 7 -35.17 -3.87 24.22
CA ALA A 7 -35.40 -4.43 22.91
C ALA A 7 -34.46 -5.60 22.66
N SER A 8 -35.02 -6.77 22.39
CA SER A 8 -34.24 -7.95 22.01
C SER A 8 -33.54 -7.70 20.68
N ALA A 9 -32.21 -7.71 20.69
CA ALA A 9 -31.44 -7.77 19.46
C ALA A 9 -31.87 -9.01 18.67
N SER A 10 -32.39 -8.82 17.48
CA SER A 10 -32.69 -9.91 16.55
C SER A 10 -31.42 -10.72 16.31
N PRO A 11 -31.44 -12.04 16.44
CA PRO A 11 -30.28 -12.86 16.10
C PRO A 11 -30.02 -12.73 14.59
N LYS A 12 -28.87 -12.18 14.18
CA LYS A 12 -28.32 -12.34 12.82
C LYS A 12 -28.02 -13.83 12.64
N THR A 13 -29.00 -14.59 12.16
CA THR A 13 -29.00 -16.06 12.16
C THR A 13 -28.19 -16.68 11.03
N LYS A 14 -27.63 -15.89 10.10
CA LYS A 14 -26.77 -16.38 9.02
C LYS A 14 -25.47 -15.56 8.96
N ARG A 15 -24.36 -16.26 9.11
CA ARG A 15 -23.02 -15.66 9.00
C ARG A 15 -22.77 -15.23 7.55
N THR A 16 -22.63 -13.94 7.29
CA THR A 16 -22.40 -13.41 5.93
C THR A 16 -21.12 -14.00 5.34
N ARG A 17 -21.22 -14.63 4.18
CA ARG A 17 -20.10 -15.22 3.44
C ARG A 17 -19.58 -14.24 2.42
N ILE A 18 -18.34 -13.82 2.56
CA ILE A 18 -17.71 -12.81 1.70
C ILE A 18 -16.48 -13.43 1.02
N ALA A 19 -16.48 -13.41 -0.32
CA ALA A 19 -15.27 -13.72 -1.09
C ALA A 19 -14.33 -12.50 -1.14
N ILE A 20 -13.04 -12.74 -1.01
CA ILE A 20 -11.98 -11.74 -1.16
C ILE A 20 -11.04 -12.23 -2.26
N ALA A 21 -10.92 -11.50 -3.35
CA ALA A 21 -9.98 -11.81 -4.42
C ALA A 21 -8.62 -11.13 -4.16
N GLY A 22 -7.61 -11.92 -3.84
CA GLY A 22 -6.25 -11.50 -3.57
C GLY A 22 -5.87 -11.51 -2.08
N ALA A 23 -4.79 -12.21 -1.73
CA ALA A 23 -4.18 -12.26 -0.41
C ALA A 23 -3.03 -11.24 -0.26
N GLY A 24 -3.14 -10.08 -0.90
CA GLY A 24 -2.26 -8.94 -0.65
C GLY A 24 -2.53 -8.30 0.72
N ILE A 25 -1.78 -7.25 1.06
CA ILE A 25 -1.89 -6.52 2.35
C ILE A 25 -3.35 -6.13 2.64
N GLY A 26 -4.05 -5.53 1.65
CA GLY A 26 -5.45 -5.11 1.84
C GLY A 26 -6.42 -6.28 2.01
N GLY A 27 -6.27 -7.35 1.22
CA GLY A 27 -7.15 -8.52 1.28
C GLY A 27 -7.01 -9.31 2.58
N LEU A 28 -5.77 -9.54 3.06
CA LEU A 28 -5.52 -10.20 4.34
C LEU A 28 -5.98 -9.34 5.53
N ALA A 29 -5.72 -8.02 5.49
CA ALA A 29 -6.22 -7.10 6.50
C ALA A 29 -7.77 -7.11 6.58
N LEU A 30 -8.44 -7.13 5.41
CA LEU A 30 -9.90 -7.22 5.33
C LEU A 30 -10.40 -8.57 5.88
N ALA A 31 -9.74 -9.66 5.54
CA ALA A 31 -10.12 -10.99 6.03
C ALA A 31 -10.08 -11.06 7.58
N VAL A 32 -9.01 -10.52 8.19
CA VAL A 32 -8.89 -10.40 9.65
C VAL A 32 -10.00 -9.50 10.22
N ALA A 33 -10.23 -8.33 9.61
CA ALA A 33 -11.24 -7.37 10.08
C ALA A 33 -12.66 -7.96 10.05
N LEU A 34 -13.02 -8.65 8.97
CA LEU A 34 -14.33 -9.29 8.79
C LEU A 34 -14.53 -10.48 9.74
N SER A 35 -13.51 -11.34 9.89
CA SER A 35 -13.58 -12.48 10.80
C SER A 35 -13.82 -12.04 12.25
N ARG A 36 -13.17 -10.97 12.71
CA ARG A 36 -13.37 -10.39 14.05
C ARG A 36 -14.78 -9.83 14.27
N ARG A 37 -15.52 -9.56 13.19
CA ARG A 37 -16.92 -9.08 13.23
C ARG A 37 -17.94 -10.17 12.95
N GLY A 38 -17.51 -11.42 12.98
CA GLY A 38 -18.39 -12.58 12.84
C GLY A 38 -18.78 -12.94 11.41
N CYS A 39 -18.22 -12.27 10.38
CA CYS A 39 -18.35 -12.71 9.00
C CYS A 39 -17.51 -14.00 8.74
N ALA A 40 -17.78 -14.66 7.63
CA ALA A 40 -17.02 -15.82 7.15
C ALA A 40 -16.32 -15.48 5.83
N PRO A 41 -15.16 -14.79 5.87
CA PRO A 41 -14.42 -14.48 4.65
C PRO A 41 -13.72 -15.72 4.08
N VAL A 42 -13.69 -15.81 2.74
CA VAL A 42 -12.89 -16.78 1.99
C VAL A 42 -11.96 -16.01 1.07
N VAL A 43 -10.66 -16.19 1.19
CA VAL A 43 -9.65 -15.50 0.40
C VAL A 43 -9.19 -16.38 -0.75
N TYR A 44 -9.26 -15.88 -1.97
CA TYR A 44 -8.72 -16.50 -3.18
C TYR A 44 -7.39 -15.85 -3.55
N GLU A 45 -6.33 -16.62 -3.64
CA GLU A 45 -5.01 -16.14 -4.02
C GLU A 45 -4.41 -17.03 -5.12
N LYS A 46 -4.06 -16.43 -6.26
CA LYS A 46 -3.51 -17.15 -7.42
C LYS A 46 -2.11 -17.72 -7.18
N LYS A 47 -1.36 -17.14 -6.25
CA LYS A 47 -0.01 -17.59 -5.90
C LYS A 47 -0.04 -18.52 -4.69
N PRO A 48 0.96 -19.40 -4.55
CA PRO A 48 1.17 -20.12 -3.29
C PRO A 48 1.39 -19.14 -2.12
N VAL A 49 0.80 -19.42 -0.96
CA VAL A 49 0.89 -18.53 0.22
C VAL A 49 2.32 -18.37 0.73
N GLU A 50 3.21 -19.31 0.45
CA GLU A 50 4.63 -19.23 0.77
C GLU A 50 5.31 -18.06 0.09
N GLN A 51 4.84 -17.66 -1.09
CA GLN A 51 5.35 -16.49 -1.79
C GLN A 51 5.00 -15.17 -1.09
N ILE A 52 3.92 -15.12 -0.31
CA ILE A 52 3.53 -13.94 0.45
C ILE A 52 4.61 -13.61 1.49
N ARG A 53 5.20 -14.64 2.12
CA ARG A 53 6.22 -14.51 3.16
C ARG A 53 7.56 -13.98 2.65
N SER A 54 7.87 -14.19 1.38
CA SER A 54 9.14 -13.82 0.75
C SER A 54 9.03 -12.69 -0.28
N GLU A 55 7.81 -12.26 -0.63
CA GLU A 55 7.60 -11.35 -1.76
C GLU A 55 7.90 -9.89 -1.43
N GLY A 56 8.52 -9.22 -2.39
CA GLY A 56 8.73 -7.77 -2.40
C GLY A 56 9.93 -7.33 -1.58
N ALA A 57 10.32 -6.05 -1.73
CA ALA A 57 11.40 -5.45 -0.97
C ALA A 57 10.92 -5.00 0.42
N PHE A 58 10.57 -3.74 0.55
CA PHE A 58 10.09 -3.14 1.79
C PHE A 58 9.11 -2.01 1.51
N LEU A 59 8.49 -1.52 2.54
CA LEU A 59 7.60 -0.35 2.50
C LEU A 59 7.66 0.38 3.84
N THR A 60 7.27 1.65 3.83
CA THR A 60 7.07 2.41 5.06
C THR A 60 5.58 2.57 5.32
N LEU A 61 5.14 2.08 6.48
CA LEU A 61 3.80 2.34 6.99
C LEU A 61 3.80 3.67 7.74
N ALA A 62 2.92 4.56 7.34
CA ALA A 62 2.70 5.81 8.01
C ALA A 62 1.80 5.62 9.27
N PRO A 63 1.69 6.63 10.16
CA PRO A 63 0.91 6.54 11.39
C PRO A 63 -0.53 6.05 11.21
N ASN A 64 -1.20 6.48 10.15
CA ASN A 64 -2.55 6.04 9.81
C ASN A 64 -2.63 4.52 9.55
N GLY A 65 -1.64 3.94 8.86
CA GLY A 65 -1.56 2.49 8.63
C GLY A 65 -1.31 1.71 9.91
N ILE A 66 -0.41 2.19 10.78
CA ILE A 66 -0.15 1.57 12.09
C ILE A 66 -1.39 1.66 12.99
N ASN A 67 -2.11 2.79 13.00
CA ASN A 67 -3.37 2.92 13.73
C ASN A 67 -4.45 1.96 13.17
N ALA A 68 -4.52 1.76 11.86
CA ALA A 68 -5.44 0.77 11.28
C ALA A 68 -5.06 -0.67 11.70
N LEU A 69 -3.76 -1.00 11.73
CA LEU A 69 -3.27 -2.28 12.26
C LEU A 69 -3.59 -2.46 13.75
N ARG A 70 -3.66 -1.37 14.53
CA ARG A 70 -4.07 -1.44 15.95
C ARG A 70 -5.50 -1.94 16.09
N ALA A 71 -6.42 -1.53 15.21
CA ALA A 71 -7.78 -2.09 15.17
C ALA A 71 -7.79 -3.61 14.90
N LEU A 72 -6.76 -4.11 14.22
CA LEU A 72 -6.55 -5.53 13.94
C LEU A 72 -5.70 -6.25 15.02
N GLY A 73 -5.24 -5.53 16.06
CA GLY A 73 -4.35 -6.09 17.10
C GLY A 73 -2.96 -6.46 16.58
N LEU A 74 -2.50 -5.86 15.49
CA LEU A 74 -1.25 -6.20 14.81
C LEU A 74 -0.20 -5.09 14.87
N ALA A 75 -0.53 -3.92 15.44
CA ALA A 75 0.35 -2.76 15.43
C ALA A 75 1.70 -3.04 16.12
N GLU A 76 1.68 -3.61 17.30
CA GLU A 76 2.90 -3.85 18.08
C GLU A 76 3.81 -4.86 17.38
N GLY A 77 3.26 -5.96 16.87
CA GLY A 77 4.06 -6.94 16.09
C GLY A 77 4.69 -6.35 14.82
N VAL A 78 4.05 -5.36 14.20
CA VAL A 78 4.61 -4.65 13.05
C VAL A 78 5.67 -3.64 13.47
N ILE A 79 5.49 -2.96 14.60
CA ILE A 79 6.48 -2.03 15.17
C ILE A 79 7.76 -2.80 15.54
N ASP A 80 7.62 -3.95 16.19
CA ASP A 80 8.74 -4.78 16.64
C ASP A 80 9.50 -5.43 15.48
N ALA A 81 8.79 -5.77 14.39
CA ALA A 81 9.39 -6.39 13.19
C ALA A 81 10.00 -5.40 12.19
N GLY A 82 9.79 -4.10 12.38
CA GLY A 82 10.25 -3.04 11.48
C GLY A 82 11.27 -2.10 12.11
N LEU A 83 11.69 -1.12 11.32
CA LEU A 83 12.54 0.00 11.76
C LEU A 83 11.68 1.25 11.92
N GLU A 84 11.74 1.88 13.09
CA GLU A 84 11.12 3.19 13.27
C GLU A 84 11.83 4.22 12.38
N THR A 85 11.06 4.84 11.49
CA THR A 85 11.58 5.82 10.54
C THR A 85 11.43 7.21 11.14
N ALA A 86 12.58 7.81 11.51
CA ALA A 86 12.62 9.13 12.16
C ALA A 86 12.36 10.28 11.17
N GLY A 87 12.38 10.00 9.86
CA GLY A 87 12.13 11.03 8.85
C GLY A 87 12.74 10.73 7.49
N LEU A 88 12.75 11.75 6.64
CA LEU A 88 13.36 11.72 5.31
C LEU A 88 14.45 12.79 5.23
N ALA A 89 15.63 12.42 4.78
CA ALA A 89 16.70 13.37 4.44
C ALA A 89 16.88 13.44 2.93
N LEU A 90 16.64 14.61 2.34
CA LEU A 90 16.65 14.82 0.89
C LEU A 90 17.96 15.45 0.46
N PHE A 91 18.63 14.85 -0.54
CA PHE A 91 19.92 15.28 -1.05
C PHE A 91 19.86 15.52 -2.57
N ASN A 92 20.67 16.44 -3.06
CA ASN A 92 20.87 16.60 -4.50
C ASN A 92 22.01 15.69 -5.02
N GLU A 93 22.24 15.76 -6.33
CA GLU A 93 23.27 14.99 -7.05
C GLU A 93 24.71 15.29 -6.62
N HIS A 94 24.92 16.29 -5.77
CA HIS A 94 26.24 16.66 -5.19
C HIS A 94 26.34 16.31 -3.69
N GLY A 95 25.36 15.64 -3.11
CA GLY A 95 25.32 15.32 -1.68
C GLY A 95 24.96 16.50 -0.77
N ARG A 96 24.55 17.65 -1.34
CA ARG A 96 24.03 18.75 -0.55
C ARG A 96 22.64 18.40 -0.03
N ARG A 97 22.45 18.46 1.29
CA ARG A 97 21.16 18.26 1.90
C ARG A 97 20.22 19.41 1.59
N LEU A 98 19.11 19.13 0.92
CA LEU A 98 18.10 20.08 0.50
C LEU A 98 17.05 20.31 1.59
N ALA A 99 16.60 19.25 2.26
CA ALA A 99 15.59 19.30 3.31
C ALA A 99 15.66 18.09 4.23
N VAL A 100 15.06 18.22 5.40
CA VAL A 100 14.71 17.09 6.29
C VAL A 100 13.22 17.19 6.59
N VAL A 101 12.52 16.08 6.44
CA VAL A 101 11.15 15.92 6.93
C VAL A 101 11.22 15.09 8.20
N ASP A 102 10.94 15.72 9.33
CA ASP A 102 11.04 15.10 10.64
C ASP A 102 9.74 14.35 10.98
N TYR A 103 9.87 13.08 11.38
CA TYR A 103 8.78 12.21 11.82
C TYR A 103 8.84 11.91 13.35
N SER A 104 9.79 12.49 14.07
CA SER A 104 9.96 12.24 15.51
C SER A 104 8.70 12.56 16.33
N ALA A 105 7.91 13.55 15.89
CA ALA A 105 6.65 13.93 16.52
C ALA A 105 5.47 13.00 16.20
N HIS A 106 5.58 12.09 15.21
CA HIS A 106 4.45 11.29 14.72
C HIS A 106 3.76 10.48 15.83
N ARG A 107 4.53 9.90 16.74
CA ARG A 107 3.97 9.13 17.86
C ARG A 107 3.12 10.00 18.79
N ALA A 108 3.53 11.22 19.06
CA ALA A 108 2.80 12.17 19.91
C ALA A 108 1.62 12.80 19.16
N GLU A 109 1.81 13.19 17.89
CA GLU A 109 0.81 13.91 17.10
C GLU A 109 -0.29 12.98 16.58
N PHE A 110 0.08 11.79 16.06
CA PHE A 110 -0.85 10.86 15.40
C PHE A 110 -1.12 9.59 16.22
N GLY A 111 -0.45 9.40 17.37
CA GLY A 111 -0.60 8.22 18.22
C GLY A 111 0.12 6.97 17.74
N ALA A 112 0.94 7.07 16.69
CA ALA A 112 1.72 5.97 16.14
C ALA A 112 2.97 6.48 15.41
N PRO A 113 4.07 5.69 15.35
CA PRO A 113 5.26 6.01 14.56
C PRO A 113 5.07 5.72 13.08
N SER A 114 6.02 6.16 12.25
CA SER A 114 6.24 5.60 10.91
C SER A 114 7.19 4.43 10.99
N ILE A 115 6.87 3.31 10.34
CA ILE A 115 7.65 2.06 10.41
C ILE A 115 8.02 1.60 9.01
N THR A 116 9.32 1.44 8.75
CA THR A 116 9.82 0.77 7.54
C THR A 116 10.00 -0.73 7.83
N ILE A 117 9.32 -1.57 7.04
CA ILE A 117 9.26 -3.01 7.25
C ILE A 117 9.41 -3.77 5.93
N ARG A 118 10.03 -4.95 5.94
CA ARG A 118 10.03 -5.86 4.79
C ARG A 118 8.60 -6.23 4.43
N ARG A 119 8.26 -6.19 3.16
CA ARG A 119 6.90 -6.49 2.70
C ARG A 119 6.48 -7.92 3.05
N GLY A 120 7.40 -8.88 2.93
CA GLY A 120 7.15 -10.27 3.33
C GLY A 120 6.89 -10.42 4.84
N ALA A 121 7.58 -9.67 5.70
CA ALA A 121 7.34 -9.69 7.14
C ALA A 121 5.92 -9.18 7.48
N LEU A 122 5.50 -8.05 6.90
CA LEU A 122 4.12 -7.56 7.04
C LEU A 122 3.11 -8.58 6.50
N GLY A 123 3.38 -9.16 5.32
CA GLY A 123 2.54 -10.19 4.73
C GLY A 123 2.40 -11.42 5.62
N THR A 124 3.50 -11.85 6.27
CA THR A 124 3.52 -12.96 7.23
C THR A 124 2.63 -12.66 8.44
N LEU A 125 2.79 -11.50 9.06
CA LEU A 125 1.97 -11.11 10.23
C LEU A 125 0.47 -11.09 9.90
N LEU A 126 0.10 -10.54 8.73
CA LEU A 126 -1.29 -10.51 8.28
C LEU A 126 -1.83 -11.90 7.94
N LEU A 127 -1.03 -12.74 7.27
CA LEU A 127 -1.39 -14.11 6.91
C LEU A 127 -1.61 -14.98 8.16
N ASP A 128 -0.68 -14.93 9.10
CA ASP A 128 -0.76 -15.68 10.34
C ASP A 128 -1.96 -15.25 11.18
N ALA A 129 -2.25 -13.96 11.22
CA ALA A 129 -3.45 -13.44 11.87
C ALA A 129 -4.75 -13.90 11.19
N ALA A 130 -4.78 -13.96 9.86
CA ALA A 130 -5.94 -14.46 9.11
C ALA A 130 -6.16 -15.96 9.39
N ILE A 131 -5.09 -16.77 9.39
CA ILE A 131 -5.14 -18.20 9.72
C ILE A 131 -5.62 -18.40 11.17
N ALA A 132 -5.06 -17.66 12.13
CA ALA A 132 -5.44 -17.72 13.53
C ALA A 132 -6.91 -17.30 13.76
N ALA A 133 -7.44 -16.40 12.91
CA ALA A 133 -8.86 -15.99 12.92
C ALA A 133 -9.79 -17.00 12.23
N GLY A 134 -9.27 -18.13 11.74
CA GLY A 134 -10.04 -19.19 11.07
C GLY A 134 -10.51 -18.84 9.66
N VAL A 135 -9.81 -17.92 8.96
CA VAL A 135 -10.10 -17.55 7.58
C VAL A 135 -9.74 -18.70 6.64
N GLU A 136 -10.66 -19.08 5.75
CA GLU A 136 -10.38 -20.01 4.67
C GLU A 136 -9.55 -19.28 3.59
N ILE A 137 -8.33 -19.81 3.30
CA ILE A 137 -7.44 -19.26 2.26
C ILE A 137 -7.23 -20.31 1.17
N ARG A 138 -7.71 -20.01 -0.03
CA ARG A 138 -7.59 -20.84 -1.23
C ARG A 138 -6.35 -20.41 -2.03
N SER A 139 -5.23 -20.96 -1.62
CA SER A 139 -3.91 -20.70 -2.19
C SER A 139 -3.71 -21.43 -3.53
N GLY A 140 -3.00 -20.79 -4.47
CA GLY A 140 -2.82 -21.32 -5.83
C GLY A 140 -4.10 -21.26 -6.67
N ASN A 141 -5.13 -20.56 -6.19
CA ASN A 141 -6.48 -20.59 -6.72
C ASN A 141 -7.03 -19.15 -6.82
N GLY A 142 -6.77 -18.51 -7.95
CA GLY A 142 -7.27 -17.16 -8.23
C GLY A 142 -8.74 -17.15 -8.62
N VAL A 143 -9.34 -15.98 -8.63
CA VAL A 143 -10.67 -15.76 -9.21
C VAL A 143 -10.52 -15.60 -10.72
N ASP A 144 -11.08 -16.55 -11.47
CA ASP A 144 -11.04 -16.54 -12.95
C ASP A 144 -12.20 -15.73 -13.53
N ASP A 145 -13.39 -15.86 -12.94
CA ASP A 145 -14.59 -15.15 -13.36
C ASP A 145 -15.55 -14.87 -12.19
N VAL A 146 -16.47 -13.93 -12.41
CA VAL A 146 -17.47 -13.50 -11.44
C VAL A 146 -18.79 -13.23 -12.13
N GLU A 147 -19.85 -13.81 -11.60
CA GLU A 147 -21.24 -13.53 -11.98
C GLU A 147 -22.00 -12.98 -10.79
N ALA A 148 -22.52 -11.76 -10.93
CA ALA A 148 -23.34 -11.12 -9.91
C ALA A 148 -24.81 -11.13 -10.36
N ALA A 149 -25.66 -11.88 -9.66
CA ALA A 149 -27.09 -11.99 -9.93
C ALA A 149 -27.91 -11.76 -8.66
N GLY A 150 -28.58 -10.61 -8.59
CA GLY A 150 -29.36 -10.23 -7.42
C GLY A 150 -28.54 -10.21 -6.15
N GLU A 151 -28.90 -11.02 -5.16
CA GLU A 151 -28.25 -11.06 -3.84
C GLU A 151 -27.09 -12.07 -3.74
N ILE A 152 -26.72 -12.73 -4.82
CA ILE A 152 -25.69 -13.78 -4.86
C ILE A 152 -24.61 -13.38 -5.85
N VAL A 153 -23.36 -13.63 -5.44
CA VAL A 153 -22.17 -13.55 -6.30
C VAL A 153 -21.60 -14.95 -6.46
N ALA A 154 -21.62 -15.45 -7.69
CA ALA A 154 -20.93 -16.68 -8.04
C ALA A 154 -19.47 -16.34 -8.40
N VAL A 155 -18.53 -16.97 -7.70
CA VAL A 155 -17.10 -16.86 -7.93
C VAL A 155 -16.63 -18.13 -8.59
N HIS A 156 -16.10 -18.01 -9.80
CA HIS A 156 -15.53 -19.09 -10.57
C HIS A 156 -14.02 -19.11 -10.38
N SER A 157 -13.52 -20.28 -10.03
CA SER A 157 -12.13 -20.58 -9.75
C SER A 157 -11.92 -22.05 -10.15
N ALA A 158 -11.19 -22.89 -9.44
CA ALA A 158 -11.15 -24.33 -9.68
C ALA A 158 -12.56 -24.96 -9.56
N ASP A 159 -13.42 -24.39 -8.74
CA ASP A 159 -14.83 -24.71 -8.56
C ASP A 159 -15.67 -23.41 -8.56
N THR A 160 -16.99 -23.56 -8.67
CA THR A 160 -17.92 -22.42 -8.57
C THR A 160 -18.55 -22.39 -7.20
N MET A 161 -18.37 -21.27 -6.49
CA MET A 161 -18.92 -21.05 -5.16
C MET A 161 -19.76 -19.80 -5.10
N GLN A 162 -20.79 -19.82 -4.25
CA GLN A 162 -21.70 -18.69 -4.05
C GLN A 162 -21.41 -17.95 -2.75
N TYR A 163 -21.45 -16.62 -2.82
CA TYR A 163 -21.21 -15.68 -1.72
C TYR A 163 -22.26 -14.58 -1.66
N ASP A 164 -22.39 -13.96 -0.51
CA ASP A 164 -23.24 -12.78 -0.33
C ASP A 164 -22.61 -11.52 -0.95
N ALA A 165 -21.27 -11.47 -1.04
CA ALA A 165 -20.52 -10.41 -1.71
C ALA A 165 -19.11 -10.87 -2.13
N LEU A 166 -18.52 -10.13 -3.09
CA LEU A 166 -17.11 -10.23 -3.47
C LEU A 166 -16.41 -8.88 -3.29
N ILE A 167 -15.26 -8.90 -2.63
CA ILE A 167 -14.36 -7.74 -2.52
C ILE A 167 -13.10 -8.02 -3.34
N ALA A 168 -12.90 -7.23 -4.40
CA ALA A 168 -11.74 -7.34 -5.28
C ALA A 168 -10.55 -6.57 -4.69
N CYS A 169 -9.61 -7.31 -4.11
CA CYS A 169 -8.31 -6.86 -3.61
C CYS A 169 -7.16 -7.36 -4.52
N ASP A 170 -7.44 -7.55 -5.81
CA ASP A 170 -6.63 -8.20 -6.82
C ASP A 170 -5.61 -7.27 -7.49
N GLY A 171 -5.44 -6.08 -6.91
CA GLY A 171 -4.34 -5.15 -7.17
C GLY A 171 -4.54 -4.26 -8.39
N LEU A 172 -3.49 -3.50 -8.71
CA LEU A 172 -3.48 -2.49 -9.78
C LEU A 172 -4.02 -2.99 -11.12
N ARG A 173 -3.65 -4.22 -11.51
CA ARG A 173 -4.06 -4.86 -12.78
C ARG A 173 -5.28 -5.74 -12.62
N SER A 174 -6.20 -5.40 -11.73
CA SER A 174 -7.41 -6.15 -11.40
C SER A 174 -8.12 -6.71 -12.63
N PRO A 175 -8.18 -8.04 -12.82
CA PRO A 175 -9.01 -8.65 -13.85
C PRO A 175 -10.49 -8.44 -13.58
N ILE A 176 -10.92 -8.43 -12.32
CA ILE A 176 -12.31 -8.18 -11.92
C ILE A 176 -12.73 -6.77 -12.34
N ARG A 177 -11.89 -5.74 -12.10
CA ARG A 177 -12.17 -4.38 -12.57
C ARG A 177 -12.34 -4.34 -14.08
N ARG A 178 -11.40 -4.91 -14.86
CA ARG A 178 -11.47 -4.90 -16.33
C ARG A 178 -12.73 -5.59 -16.86
N ARG A 179 -13.17 -6.66 -16.22
CA ARG A 179 -14.32 -7.43 -16.64
C ARG A 179 -15.66 -6.78 -16.27
N LEU A 180 -15.80 -6.43 -14.99
CA LEU A 180 -17.09 -5.93 -14.48
C LEU A 180 -17.28 -4.43 -14.64
N PHE A 181 -16.22 -3.68 -14.86
CA PHE A 181 -16.23 -2.23 -14.99
C PHE A 181 -15.44 -1.78 -16.23
N PRO A 182 -15.75 -2.30 -17.43
CA PRO A 182 -14.98 -2.00 -18.65
C PRO A 182 -14.99 -0.52 -19.04
N GLU A 183 -15.98 0.25 -18.53
CA GLU A 183 -16.11 1.68 -18.74
C GLU A 183 -15.14 2.50 -17.87
N LEU A 184 -14.54 1.93 -16.81
CA LEU A 184 -13.62 2.65 -15.95
C LEU A 184 -12.23 2.80 -16.58
N PRO A 185 -11.52 3.90 -16.29
CA PRO A 185 -10.19 4.13 -16.85
C PRO A 185 -9.19 3.08 -16.37
N GLN A 186 -8.14 2.89 -17.19
CA GLN A 186 -7.02 2.01 -16.86
C GLN A 186 -5.95 2.76 -16.07
N PRO A 187 -5.06 2.06 -15.33
CA PRO A 187 -3.94 2.66 -14.65
C PRO A 187 -3.05 3.48 -15.60
N LEU A 188 -2.56 4.63 -15.12
CA LEU A 188 -1.68 5.52 -15.87
C LEU A 188 -0.22 5.26 -15.50
N TYR A 189 0.62 5.09 -16.53
CA TYR A 189 2.06 4.98 -16.34
C TYR A 189 2.66 6.35 -16.02
N SER A 190 3.50 6.41 -14.99
CA SER A 190 4.12 7.65 -14.53
C SER A 190 5.36 8.08 -15.33
N GLY A 191 5.83 7.28 -16.29
CA GLY A 191 7.11 7.50 -16.97
C GLY A 191 8.33 7.01 -16.19
N LEU A 192 8.14 6.32 -15.06
CA LEU A 192 9.22 5.86 -14.19
C LEU A 192 9.18 4.33 -14.01
N ILE A 193 10.36 3.73 -14.02
CA ILE A 193 10.58 2.36 -13.54
C ILE A 193 11.35 2.44 -12.24
N GLY A 194 10.99 1.61 -11.26
CA GLY A 194 11.70 1.46 -10.00
C GLY A 194 12.14 0.03 -9.75
N THR A 195 13.16 -0.13 -8.93
CA THR A 195 13.53 -1.40 -8.31
C THR A 195 14.01 -1.15 -6.90
N GLY A 196 14.26 -2.21 -6.14
CA GLY A 196 14.77 -2.10 -4.79
C GLY A 196 14.89 -3.46 -4.15
N GLY A 197 15.51 -3.47 -2.98
CA GLY A 197 15.78 -4.70 -2.28
C GLY A 197 16.22 -4.47 -0.85
N VAL A 198 16.62 -5.58 -0.25
CA VAL A 198 17.21 -5.65 1.08
C VAL A 198 18.53 -6.40 0.92
N ILE A 199 19.63 -5.82 1.38
CA ILE A 199 20.97 -6.38 1.16
C ILE A 199 21.88 -6.09 2.34
N ASP A 200 22.77 -7.04 2.65
CA ASP A 200 23.85 -6.86 3.62
C ASP A 200 25.02 -6.18 2.91
N VAL A 201 25.41 -5.01 3.39
CA VAL A 201 26.53 -4.23 2.85
C VAL A 201 27.38 -3.68 4.00
N GLU A 202 28.66 -4.02 3.99
CA GLU A 202 29.60 -3.51 4.98
C GLU A 202 29.99 -2.05 4.68
N GLY A 203 30.28 -1.29 5.73
CA GLY A 203 30.78 0.08 5.63
C GLY A 203 29.78 1.13 5.20
N VAL A 204 28.48 0.81 5.18
CA VAL A 204 27.42 1.81 5.04
C VAL A 204 27.17 2.45 6.40
N ALA A 205 27.21 3.79 6.44
CA ALA A 205 26.96 4.53 7.67
C ALA A 205 25.50 4.43 8.09
N SER A 206 25.25 4.37 9.43
CA SER A 206 23.89 4.46 9.96
C SER A 206 23.23 5.76 9.48
N THR A 207 21.98 5.65 9.08
CA THR A 207 21.16 6.81 8.73
C THR A 207 20.43 7.41 9.92
N ASN A 208 20.61 6.84 11.12
CA ASN A 208 19.95 7.26 12.36
C ASN A 208 18.41 7.35 12.21
N GLY A 209 17.81 6.34 11.63
CA GLY A 209 16.37 6.27 11.36
C GLY A 209 15.88 7.14 10.21
N LEU A 210 16.74 7.92 9.57
CA LEU A 210 16.34 8.70 8.40
C LEU A 210 16.38 7.87 7.12
N MET A 211 15.35 7.96 6.29
CA MET A 211 15.41 7.49 4.91
C MET A 211 16.16 8.51 4.08
N ASN A 212 17.40 8.22 3.71
CA ASN A 212 18.19 9.05 2.81
C ASN A 212 17.65 8.96 1.39
N MET A 213 17.33 10.09 0.79
CA MET A 213 16.76 10.19 -0.55
C MET A 213 17.59 11.12 -1.42
N THR A 214 18.22 10.60 -2.45
CA THR A 214 19.08 11.33 -3.38
C THR A 214 18.38 11.55 -4.71
N PHE A 215 18.27 12.81 -5.11
CA PHE A 215 17.88 13.21 -6.45
C PHE A 215 19.13 13.23 -7.33
N GLY A 216 19.54 12.06 -7.85
CA GLY A 216 20.69 11.91 -8.72
C GLY A 216 20.45 12.52 -10.11
N ARG A 217 21.50 12.54 -10.94
CA ARG A 217 21.44 13.10 -12.31
C ARG A 217 20.63 12.24 -13.27
N ARG A 218 20.70 10.91 -13.10
CA ARG A 218 20.09 9.93 -14.03
C ARG A 218 18.93 9.16 -13.39
N GLY A 219 18.87 9.14 -12.06
CA GLY A 219 17.86 8.43 -11.30
C GLY A 219 17.70 8.99 -9.90
N PHE A 220 16.68 8.53 -9.23
CA PHE A 220 16.41 8.79 -7.83
C PHE A 220 16.79 7.56 -7.02
N PHE A 221 17.43 7.74 -5.88
CA PHE A 221 17.85 6.66 -5.00
C PHE A 221 17.39 6.93 -3.56
N GLY A 222 16.96 5.90 -2.86
CA GLY A 222 16.63 5.99 -1.45
C GLY A 222 17.11 4.77 -0.69
N TYR A 223 17.58 4.97 0.57
CA TYR A 223 17.95 3.87 1.45
C TYR A 223 17.81 4.24 2.91
N ILE A 224 17.65 3.21 3.75
CA ILE A 224 17.76 3.29 5.19
C ILE A 224 18.72 2.19 5.66
N ALA A 225 19.63 2.55 6.57
CA ALA A 225 20.65 1.65 7.08
C ALA A 225 20.81 1.85 8.59
N GLU A 226 20.75 0.75 9.34
CA GLU A 226 20.97 0.75 10.78
C GLU A 226 21.97 -0.34 11.19
N PRO A 227 22.75 -0.14 12.27
CA PRO A 227 23.73 -1.12 12.72
C PRO A 227 23.12 -2.50 12.95
N GLY A 228 23.76 -3.53 12.39
CA GLY A 228 23.31 -4.91 12.54
C GLY A 228 22.03 -5.28 11.76
N GLN A 229 21.56 -4.38 10.89
CA GLN A 229 20.40 -4.62 10.03
C GLN A 229 20.83 -4.55 8.56
N PRO A 230 20.22 -5.37 7.67
CA PRO A 230 20.42 -5.21 6.25
C PRO A 230 19.94 -3.84 5.75
N VAL A 231 20.66 -3.30 4.77
CA VAL A 231 20.28 -2.06 4.10
C VAL A 231 19.02 -2.28 3.26
N MET A 232 18.02 -1.47 3.47
CA MET A 232 16.82 -1.42 2.62
C MET A 232 16.99 -0.26 1.64
N TRP A 233 16.92 -0.55 0.33
CA TRP A 233 17.15 0.43 -0.72
C TRP A 233 16.15 0.34 -1.84
N PHE A 234 15.92 1.43 -2.54
CA PHE A 234 15.11 1.51 -3.75
C PHE A 234 15.64 2.59 -4.68
N ASN A 235 15.32 2.46 -5.96
CA ASN A 235 15.55 3.51 -6.93
C ASN A 235 14.33 3.75 -7.82
N SER A 236 14.37 4.82 -8.60
CA SER A 236 13.52 5.00 -9.77
C SER A 236 14.23 5.86 -10.81
N TYR A 237 13.96 5.58 -12.08
CA TYR A 237 14.54 6.31 -13.20
C TYR A 237 13.52 6.47 -14.33
N PRO A 238 13.64 7.54 -15.15
CA PRO A 238 12.78 7.74 -16.31
C PRO A 238 12.98 6.64 -17.37
N ALA A 239 11.89 6.07 -17.85
CA ALA A 239 11.91 5.08 -18.91
C ALA A 239 10.63 5.16 -19.74
N PRO A 240 10.69 4.89 -21.06
CA PRO A 240 9.51 4.85 -21.90
C PRO A 240 8.67 3.60 -21.62
N ILE A 241 7.40 3.62 -22.04
CA ILE A 241 6.43 2.54 -21.74
C ILE A 241 6.83 1.19 -22.36
N ASP A 242 7.51 1.19 -23.48
CA ASP A 242 8.01 -0.01 -24.17
C ASP A 242 9.17 -0.69 -23.44
N ALA A 243 9.84 0.01 -22.52
CA ALA A 243 10.86 -0.57 -21.64
C ALA A 243 10.28 -1.31 -20.40
N VAL A 244 8.96 -1.47 -20.32
CA VAL A 244 8.25 -2.00 -19.14
C VAL A 244 8.37 -3.52 -18.96
N GLY A 245 8.93 -4.26 -19.93
CA GLY A 245 9.20 -5.71 -19.81
C GLY A 245 10.16 -6.03 -18.67
N GLN A 246 10.04 -7.24 -18.07
CA GLN A 246 10.98 -7.66 -17.03
C GLN A 246 12.40 -7.83 -17.56
N PRO A 247 13.45 -7.65 -16.74
CA PRO A 247 14.83 -7.83 -17.18
C PRO A 247 15.07 -9.25 -17.70
N ALA A 248 15.57 -9.36 -18.93
CA ALA A 248 15.92 -10.65 -19.51
C ALA A 248 17.18 -11.26 -18.87
N ASP A 249 18.12 -10.42 -18.42
CA ASP A 249 19.34 -10.79 -17.69
C ASP A 249 19.40 -10.00 -16.37
N PRO A 250 19.12 -10.64 -15.22
CA PRO A 250 19.17 -10.00 -13.91
C PRO A 250 20.54 -9.41 -13.54
N LYS A 251 21.65 -10.02 -13.99
CA LYS A 251 23.00 -9.53 -13.73
C LYS A 251 23.32 -8.31 -14.59
N ALA A 252 22.94 -8.32 -15.86
CA ALA A 252 23.11 -7.17 -16.73
C ALA A 252 22.27 -5.98 -16.23
N TYR A 253 21.09 -6.24 -15.73
CA TYR A 253 20.24 -5.19 -15.15
C TYR A 253 20.82 -4.63 -13.85
N ALA A 254 21.40 -5.46 -12.98
CA ALA A 254 22.12 -4.97 -11.81
C ALA A 254 23.28 -4.02 -12.17
N ARG A 255 24.09 -4.40 -13.18
CA ARG A 255 25.17 -3.53 -13.73
C ARG A 255 24.63 -2.22 -14.31
N PHE A 256 23.48 -2.27 -14.99
CA PHE A 256 22.82 -1.05 -15.49
C PHE A 256 22.42 -0.12 -14.35
N ILE A 257 21.84 -0.64 -13.27
CA ILE A 257 21.46 0.16 -12.09
C ILE A 257 22.72 0.68 -11.36
N GLU A 258 23.79 -0.13 -11.27
CA GLU A 258 25.08 0.32 -10.74
C GLU A 258 25.64 1.49 -11.56
N ASP A 259 25.67 1.38 -12.90
CA ASP A 259 26.10 2.46 -13.77
C ASP A 259 25.24 3.71 -13.62
N LEU A 260 23.93 3.55 -13.43
CA LEU A 260 22.99 4.65 -13.24
C LEU A 260 23.32 5.51 -12.01
N HIS A 261 23.82 4.88 -10.93
CA HIS A 261 24.11 5.51 -9.64
C HIS A 261 25.60 5.61 -9.28
N ARG A 262 26.51 5.32 -10.24
CA ARG A 262 27.97 5.30 -10.03
C ARG A 262 28.52 6.59 -9.45
N ASP A 263 28.00 7.72 -9.91
CA ASP A 263 28.47 9.05 -9.53
C ASP A 263 27.58 9.71 -8.45
N ASP A 264 26.64 8.96 -7.89
CA ASP A 264 25.77 9.48 -6.85
C ASP A 264 26.52 9.61 -5.53
N PRO A 265 26.19 10.64 -4.74
CA PRO A 265 26.80 10.88 -3.43
C PRO A 265 26.32 9.87 -2.38
N LEU A 266 26.86 9.99 -1.17
CA LEU A 266 26.58 9.12 -0.02
C LEU A 266 27.03 7.67 -0.31
N ASP A 267 26.31 6.69 0.26
CA ASP A 267 26.59 5.27 0.06
C ASP A 267 25.85 4.65 -1.13
N ASN A 268 25.18 5.45 -1.98
CA ASN A 268 24.33 4.96 -3.07
C ASN A 268 25.09 4.00 -4.00
N ALA A 269 26.24 4.43 -4.53
CA ALA A 269 27.05 3.60 -5.42
C ALA A 269 27.53 2.31 -4.74
N ARG A 270 27.96 2.39 -3.45
CA ARG A 270 28.40 1.23 -2.66
C ARG A 270 27.27 0.21 -2.49
N ILE A 271 26.05 0.66 -2.16
CA ILE A 271 24.89 -0.20 -1.95
C ILE A 271 24.54 -0.95 -3.24
N VAL A 272 24.48 -0.23 -4.37
CA VAL A 272 24.11 -0.84 -5.65
C VAL A 272 25.17 -1.80 -6.15
N ALA A 273 26.47 -1.47 -6.00
CA ALA A 273 27.59 -2.33 -6.39
C ALA A 273 27.60 -3.69 -5.64
N ALA A 274 27.00 -3.73 -4.44
CA ALA A 274 26.89 -4.97 -3.68
C ALA A 274 25.73 -5.87 -4.18
N VAL A 275 24.84 -5.39 -5.07
CA VAL A 275 23.68 -6.15 -5.56
C VAL A 275 24.10 -7.08 -6.72
N PRO A 276 24.10 -8.41 -6.54
CA PRO A 276 24.66 -9.31 -7.55
C PRO A 276 23.75 -9.51 -8.77
N ALA A 277 22.43 -9.39 -8.56
CA ALA A 277 21.42 -9.54 -9.60
C ALA A 277 20.11 -8.87 -9.19
N ILE A 278 19.35 -8.35 -10.15
CA ILE A 278 18.03 -7.75 -9.95
C ILE A 278 17.04 -8.44 -10.89
N GLU A 279 16.24 -9.34 -10.34
CA GLU A 279 15.31 -10.17 -11.10
C GLU A 279 14.06 -9.43 -11.56
N ARG A 280 13.69 -8.36 -10.85
CA ARG A 280 12.42 -7.64 -11.11
C ARG A 280 12.59 -6.13 -11.03
N HIS A 281 11.88 -5.47 -11.91
CA HIS A 281 11.62 -4.06 -11.79
C HIS A 281 10.10 -3.78 -11.80
N TYR A 282 9.74 -2.61 -11.36
CA TYR A 282 8.36 -2.22 -11.15
C TYR A 282 8.06 -0.93 -11.92
N PRO A 283 7.42 -1.03 -13.10
CA PRO A 283 6.87 0.15 -13.74
C PRO A 283 5.86 0.81 -12.83
N ILE A 284 6.02 2.10 -12.61
CA ILE A 284 5.23 2.85 -11.64
C ILE A 284 3.98 3.36 -12.31
N PHE A 285 2.84 2.93 -11.77
CA PHE A 285 1.51 3.36 -12.19
C PHE A 285 0.75 3.95 -11.01
N ASP A 286 -0.23 4.77 -11.33
CA ASP A 286 -1.30 5.15 -10.41
C ASP A 286 -2.66 4.99 -11.07
N MET A 287 -3.71 5.03 -10.23
CA MET A 287 -5.08 4.91 -10.71
C MET A 287 -5.70 6.30 -10.90
N PRO A 288 -6.32 6.59 -12.07
CA PRO A 288 -7.17 7.77 -12.19
C PRO A 288 -8.37 7.67 -11.25
N GLU A 289 -9.06 8.79 -11.08
CA GLU A 289 -10.30 8.79 -10.33
C GLU A 289 -11.35 7.90 -11.00
N LEU A 290 -11.92 6.98 -10.22
CA LEU A 290 -12.99 6.10 -10.66
C LEU A 290 -14.33 6.66 -10.20
N ALA A 291 -15.30 6.73 -11.13
CA ALA A 291 -16.64 7.24 -10.85
C ALA A 291 -17.43 6.37 -9.86
N ARG A 292 -17.04 5.12 -9.70
CA ARG A 292 -17.63 4.15 -8.76
C ARG A 292 -16.64 3.04 -8.44
N TRP A 293 -16.82 2.40 -7.29
CA TRP A 293 -16.01 1.25 -6.87
C TRP A 293 -16.84 -0.03 -6.74
N SER A 294 -18.17 0.04 -6.87
CA SER A 294 -19.04 -1.13 -6.74
C SER A 294 -20.02 -1.27 -7.91
N ARG A 295 -20.43 -2.52 -8.13
CA ARG A 295 -21.53 -2.91 -9.02
C ARG A 295 -22.28 -4.07 -8.36
N GLY A 296 -23.53 -3.81 -7.89
CA GLY A 296 -24.24 -4.75 -7.05
C GLY A 296 -23.42 -5.14 -5.83
N ARG A 297 -23.24 -6.42 -5.61
CA ARG A 297 -22.51 -6.99 -4.47
C ARG A 297 -21.01 -7.27 -4.75
N VAL A 298 -20.43 -6.63 -5.76
CA VAL A 298 -19.00 -6.65 -6.05
C VAL A 298 -18.41 -5.27 -5.79
N LEU A 299 -17.35 -5.20 -4.97
CA LEU A 299 -16.64 -3.97 -4.61
C LEU A 299 -15.16 -4.08 -4.97
N LEU A 300 -14.58 -3.02 -5.55
CA LEU A 300 -13.14 -2.82 -5.70
C LEU A 300 -12.58 -2.17 -4.44
N MET A 301 -11.43 -2.65 -3.94
CA MET A 301 -10.79 -2.12 -2.73
C MET A 301 -9.26 -2.05 -2.90
N GLY A 302 -8.61 -1.11 -2.21
CA GLY A 302 -7.18 -0.92 -2.27
C GLY A 302 -6.70 -0.59 -3.68
N ASP A 303 -5.59 -1.21 -4.13
CA ASP A 303 -5.00 -0.94 -5.45
C ASP A 303 -5.93 -1.28 -6.62
N ALA A 304 -6.93 -2.14 -6.44
CA ALA A 304 -7.94 -2.40 -7.47
C ALA A 304 -8.83 -1.18 -7.73
N ALA A 305 -9.05 -0.34 -6.73
CA ALA A 305 -9.88 0.86 -6.79
C ALA A 305 -9.06 2.16 -6.95
N HIS A 306 -7.95 2.30 -6.24
CA HIS A 306 -7.25 3.58 -6.09
C HIS A 306 -5.75 3.42 -5.88
N ALA A 307 -5.09 2.58 -6.67
CA ALA A 307 -3.64 2.42 -6.58
C ALA A 307 -2.92 3.76 -6.61
N VAL A 308 -2.05 3.98 -5.64
CA VAL A 308 -1.24 5.18 -5.53
C VAL A 308 0.20 4.90 -5.92
N SER A 309 0.85 5.87 -6.53
CA SER A 309 2.29 5.78 -6.78
C SER A 309 3.05 5.53 -5.47
N PRO A 310 4.07 4.63 -5.45
CA PRO A 310 4.89 4.37 -4.27
C PRO A 310 5.55 5.63 -3.70
N HIS A 311 5.67 6.69 -4.49
CA HIS A 311 6.20 7.98 -4.05
C HIS A 311 5.36 8.69 -2.97
N SER A 312 4.09 8.31 -2.79
CA SER A 312 3.24 8.80 -1.70
C SER A 312 3.56 8.15 -0.35
N GLY A 313 4.14 6.94 -0.35
CA GLY A 313 4.29 6.11 0.84
C GLY A 313 2.98 5.67 1.49
N GLN A 314 1.83 5.76 0.77
CA GLN A 314 0.50 5.57 1.35
C GLN A 314 -0.24 4.29 0.93
N GLY A 315 0.20 3.59 -0.12
CA GLY A 315 -0.57 2.48 -0.70
C GLY A 315 -0.99 1.41 0.32
N ALA A 316 -0.04 0.87 1.07
CA ALA A 316 -0.31 -0.14 2.09
C ALA A 316 -1.15 0.42 3.25
N SER A 317 -0.82 1.61 3.75
CA SER A 317 -1.57 2.27 4.83
C SER A 317 -3.03 2.48 4.44
N MET A 318 -3.29 2.98 3.23
CA MET A 318 -4.65 3.18 2.70
C MET A 318 -5.42 1.86 2.56
N ALA A 319 -4.78 0.79 2.08
CA ALA A 319 -5.42 -0.51 1.92
C ALA A 319 -5.80 -1.15 3.27
N ILE A 320 -4.98 -0.94 4.32
CA ILE A 320 -5.29 -1.41 5.67
C ILE A 320 -6.42 -0.57 6.30
N GLU A 321 -6.41 0.76 6.10
CA GLU A 321 -7.54 1.62 6.49
C GLU A 321 -8.84 1.16 5.84
N ASP A 322 -8.81 0.91 4.52
CA ASP A 322 -9.97 0.44 3.77
C ASP A 322 -10.56 -0.84 4.38
N ALA A 323 -9.69 -1.77 4.75
CA ALA A 323 -10.10 -3.03 5.37
C ALA A 323 -10.88 -2.81 6.68
N VAL A 324 -10.35 -1.95 7.56
CA VAL A 324 -10.99 -1.64 8.85
C VAL A 324 -12.31 -0.90 8.66
N VAL A 325 -12.32 0.12 7.78
CA VAL A 325 -13.52 0.93 7.50
C VAL A 325 -14.61 0.09 6.84
N LEU A 326 -14.27 -0.70 5.82
CA LEU A 326 -15.24 -1.54 5.12
C LEU A 326 -15.87 -2.58 6.03
N ALA A 327 -15.04 -3.26 6.84
CA ALA A 327 -15.55 -4.25 7.79
C ALA A 327 -16.51 -3.62 8.82
N ALA A 328 -16.23 -2.40 9.28
CA ALA A 328 -17.11 -1.66 10.17
C ALA A 328 -18.45 -1.29 9.49
N LEU A 329 -18.40 -0.83 8.24
CA LEU A 329 -19.61 -0.47 7.49
C LEU A 329 -20.49 -1.67 7.16
N LEU A 330 -19.89 -2.83 6.85
CA LEU A 330 -20.62 -4.07 6.60
C LEU A 330 -21.31 -4.62 7.86
N ASP A 331 -20.77 -4.32 9.03
CA ASP A 331 -21.40 -4.69 10.31
C ASP A 331 -22.56 -3.76 10.68
N ASP A 332 -22.47 -2.46 10.35
CA ASP A 332 -23.42 -1.40 10.72
C ASP A 332 -24.58 -1.23 9.70
N ALA A 333 -24.33 -1.46 8.41
CA ALA A 333 -25.31 -1.17 7.38
C ALA A 333 -26.44 -2.19 7.31
N GLU A 334 -27.61 -1.74 6.86
CA GLU A 334 -28.79 -2.60 6.64
C GLU A 334 -28.58 -3.55 5.45
N THR A 335 -27.89 -3.09 4.40
CA THR A 335 -27.59 -3.87 3.21
C THR A 335 -26.11 -3.76 2.82
N ILE A 336 -25.61 -4.76 2.08
CA ILE A 336 -24.23 -4.77 1.56
C ILE A 336 -24.02 -3.59 0.62
N GLU A 337 -24.99 -3.30 -0.23
CA GLU A 337 -24.93 -2.22 -1.22
C GLU A 337 -24.86 -0.84 -0.52
N ALA A 338 -25.59 -0.66 0.57
CA ALA A 338 -25.53 0.55 1.39
C ALA A 338 -24.15 0.72 2.05
N ALA A 339 -23.55 -0.38 2.55
CA ALA A 339 -22.19 -0.37 3.06
C ALA A 339 -21.17 0.07 1.98
N PHE A 340 -21.30 -0.47 0.76
CA PHE A 340 -20.42 -0.14 -0.36
C PHE A 340 -20.56 1.32 -0.81
N ALA A 341 -21.78 1.84 -0.86
CA ALA A 341 -22.01 3.25 -1.18
C ALA A 341 -21.40 4.18 -0.13
N ARG A 342 -21.57 3.88 1.17
CA ARG A 342 -20.96 4.64 2.27
C ARG A 342 -19.44 4.53 2.24
N PHE A 343 -18.89 3.36 1.93
CA PHE A 343 -17.46 3.14 1.78
C PHE A 343 -16.87 4.03 0.69
N PHE A 344 -17.49 4.03 -0.51
CA PHE A 344 -17.08 4.90 -1.60
C PHE A 344 -17.09 6.38 -1.20
N ALA A 345 -18.19 6.87 -0.62
CA ALA A 345 -18.32 8.26 -0.21
C ALA A 345 -17.25 8.70 0.81
N LEU A 346 -16.89 7.83 1.75
CA LEU A 346 -15.90 8.12 2.78
C LEU A 346 -14.44 8.04 2.27
N ARG A 347 -14.19 7.17 1.28
CA ARG A 347 -12.81 6.84 0.89
C ARG A 347 -12.34 7.52 -0.39
N GLN A 348 -13.26 7.92 -1.28
CA GLN A 348 -12.91 8.47 -2.60
C GLN A 348 -12.00 9.69 -2.49
N GLU A 349 -12.42 10.77 -1.80
CA GLU A 349 -11.61 12.00 -1.71
C GLU A 349 -10.28 11.76 -1.00
N ARG A 350 -10.27 10.91 0.03
CA ARG A 350 -9.06 10.57 0.76
C ARG A 350 -8.05 9.83 -0.13
N SER A 351 -8.51 8.88 -0.94
CA SER A 351 -7.65 8.16 -1.89
C SER A 351 -7.13 9.08 -2.99
N GLN A 352 -7.98 10.00 -3.50
CA GLN A 352 -7.56 11.01 -4.47
C GLN A 352 -6.51 11.96 -3.91
N ALA A 353 -6.62 12.36 -2.63
CA ALA A 353 -5.60 13.16 -1.97
C ALA A 353 -4.24 12.42 -1.93
N ALA A 354 -4.23 11.12 -1.61
CA ALA A 354 -3.01 10.30 -1.63
C ALA A 354 -2.40 10.17 -3.04
N ILE A 355 -3.24 10.01 -4.08
CA ILE A 355 -2.81 9.97 -5.48
C ILE A 355 -2.17 11.30 -5.89
N ARG A 356 -2.79 12.43 -5.55
CA ARG A 356 -2.24 13.77 -5.85
C ARG A 356 -0.87 13.97 -5.19
N VAL A 357 -0.71 13.57 -3.93
CA VAL A 357 0.59 13.62 -3.23
C VAL A 357 1.63 12.76 -3.94
N GLY A 358 1.27 11.54 -4.34
CA GLY A 358 2.17 10.63 -5.05
C GLY A 358 2.62 11.17 -6.41
N ARG A 359 1.70 11.75 -7.20
CA ARG A 359 2.01 12.36 -8.50
C ARG A 359 2.94 13.56 -8.35
N ALA A 360 2.69 14.46 -7.39
CA ALA A 360 3.53 15.61 -7.12
C ALA A 360 4.96 15.20 -6.72
N ALA A 361 5.10 14.19 -5.86
CA ALA A 361 6.41 13.66 -5.46
C ALA A 361 7.14 12.92 -6.61
N GLY A 362 6.41 12.21 -7.48
CA GLY A 362 6.96 11.50 -8.63
C GLY A 362 7.49 12.45 -9.72
N GLY A 363 6.78 13.54 -10.00
CA GLY A 363 7.18 14.54 -11.00
C GLY A 363 8.55 15.17 -10.74
N GLN A 364 8.95 15.32 -9.49
CA GLN A 364 10.26 15.85 -9.12
C GLN A 364 11.42 14.88 -9.40
N LYS A 365 11.13 13.58 -9.46
CA LYS A 365 12.11 12.50 -9.70
C LYS A 365 12.43 12.29 -11.17
N SER A 366 11.63 12.85 -12.07
CA SER A 366 11.83 12.81 -13.51
C SER A 366 12.61 14.00 -14.06
N ALA A 367 13.04 14.97 -13.22
CA ALA A 367 13.80 16.14 -13.65
C ALA A 367 15.14 15.72 -14.27
N GLN A 368 15.36 16.15 -15.52
CA GLN A 368 16.59 15.93 -16.27
C GLN A 368 17.07 17.27 -16.85
N GLY A 369 18.36 17.45 -16.92
CA GLY A 369 18.97 18.68 -17.41
C GLY A 369 19.30 19.69 -16.31
N TRP A 370 20.40 20.39 -16.50
CA TRP A 370 21.02 21.25 -15.49
C TRP A 370 20.11 22.34 -14.95
N LEU A 371 19.30 22.96 -15.81
CA LEU A 371 18.39 24.03 -15.41
C LEU A 371 17.25 23.51 -14.52
N GLN A 372 16.69 22.37 -14.87
CA GLN A 372 15.63 21.72 -14.08
C GLN A 372 16.15 21.31 -12.70
N LEU A 373 17.37 20.74 -12.64
CA LEU A 373 18.03 20.35 -11.39
C LEU A 373 18.27 21.57 -10.49
N ARG A 374 18.78 22.69 -11.04
CA ARG A 374 18.97 23.94 -10.28
C ARG A 374 17.67 24.54 -9.77
N LEU A 375 16.64 24.54 -10.63
CA LEU A 375 15.32 25.02 -10.25
C LEU A 375 14.69 24.16 -9.15
N ARG A 376 14.79 22.82 -9.27
CA ARG A 376 14.38 21.88 -8.24
C ARG A 376 15.06 22.18 -6.91
N ASP A 377 16.39 22.31 -6.91
CA ASP A 377 17.19 22.56 -5.69
C ASP A 377 16.82 23.88 -4.99
N LEU A 378 16.36 24.85 -5.74
CA LEU A 378 15.90 26.13 -5.20
C LEU A 378 14.46 26.03 -4.65
N ILE A 379 13.56 25.35 -5.39
CA ILE A 379 12.14 25.30 -5.07
C ILE A 379 11.83 24.25 -4.01
N LEU A 380 12.49 23.08 -4.05
CA LEU A 380 12.18 21.96 -3.17
C LEU A 380 12.17 22.34 -1.68
N PRO A 381 13.19 23.04 -1.14
CA PRO A 381 13.17 23.44 0.28
C PRO A 381 11.99 24.35 0.65
N LEU A 382 11.52 25.16 -0.30
CA LEU A 382 10.42 26.11 -0.08
C LEU A 382 9.04 25.42 -0.09
N VAL A 383 8.87 24.36 -0.92
CA VAL A 383 7.58 23.67 -1.05
C VAL A 383 7.46 22.49 -0.08
N MET A 384 8.56 21.96 0.47
CA MET A 384 8.55 20.81 1.38
C MET A 384 7.67 21.01 2.62
N PRO A 385 7.63 22.16 3.30
CA PRO A 385 6.72 22.35 4.43
C PRO A 385 5.23 22.24 4.04
N MET A 386 4.86 22.70 2.85
CA MET A 386 3.49 22.55 2.34
C MET A 386 3.17 21.08 2.00
N ALA A 387 4.11 20.38 1.38
CA ALA A 387 3.99 18.95 1.08
C ALA A 387 3.87 18.12 2.38
N ALA A 388 4.70 18.39 3.38
CA ALA A 388 4.62 17.76 4.69
C ALA A 388 3.25 18.00 5.37
N LYS A 389 2.71 19.23 5.30
CA LYS A 389 1.38 19.55 5.83
C LYS A 389 0.25 18.80 5.08
N ALA A 390 0.36 18.65 3.77
CA ALA A 390 -0.61 17.86 2.99
C ALA A 390 -0.55 16.38 3.38
N GLN A 391 0.64 15.85 3.61
CA GLN A 391 0.87 14.47 4.05
C GLN A 391 0.39 14.24 5.48
N SER A 392 0.60 15.19 6.40
CA SER A 392 0.13 15.16 7.78
C SER A 392 -1.40 14.97 7.87
N ARG A 393 -2.18 15.56 6.96
CA ARG A 393 -3.62 15.32 6.89
C ARG A 393 -3.98 13.85 6.58
N LEU A 394 -3.16 13.18 5.77
CA LEU A 394 -3.33 11.75 5.52
C LEU A 394 -2.97 10.93 6.77
N PHE A 395 -1.93 11.31 7.51
CA PHE A 395 -1.49 10.62 8.72
C PHE A 395 -2.48 10.72 9.88
N ALA A 396 -3.25 11.81 9.95
CA ALA A 396 -4.18 12.08 11.04
C ALA A 396 -5.41 11.15 11.07
N PHE A 397 -5.66 10.38 10.03
CA PHE A 397 -6.83 9.49 10.00
C PHE A 397 -6.68 8.32 10.98
N ARG A 398 -7.71 8.14 11.81
CA ARG A 398 -7.76 7.15 12.90
C ARG A 398 -8.80 6.09 12.59
N ALA A 399 -8.44 5.10 11.73
CA ALA A 399 -9.31 3.98 11.42
C ALA A 399 -9.68 3.14 12.66
N ASP A 400 -8.79 3.07 13.65
CA ASP A 400 -9.01 2.42 14.96
C ASP A 400 -10.06 3.11 15.84
N ARG A 401 -10.40 4.36 15.52
CA ARG A 401 -11.43 5.15 16.21
C ARG A 401 -12.62 5.46 15.30
N PHE A 402 -12.71 4.78 14.17
CA PHE A 402 -13.76 5.05 13.21
C PHE A 402 -15.13 4.75 13.85
N PRO A 403 -16.00 5.76 14.01
CA PRO A 403 -17.29 5.58 14.67
C PRO A 403 -18.23 4.84 13.73
N LEU A 404 -18.87 3.80 14.24
CA LEU A 404 -19.89 3.02 13.53
C LEU A 404 -21.16 3.85 13.23
N THR A 405 -21.34 5.00 13.90
CA THR A 405 -22.61 5.73 13.94
C THR A 405 -22.58 7.19 13.43
N GLN A 406 -21.51 7.66 12.77
CA GLN A 406 -21.56 9.01 12.19
C GLN A 406 -22.31 9.03 10.86
N PRO A 407 -23.38 9.87 10.74
CA PRO A 407 -23.98 10.15 9.43
C PRO A 407 -22.92 10.84 8.54
N VAL A 408 -22.87 10.44 7.28
CA VAL A 408 -22.08 11.12 6.24
C VAL A 408 -22.66 12.51 6.06
N GLN A 409 -21.91 13.56 6.42
CA GLN A 409 -22.25 14.97 6.13
C GLN A 409 -21.88 15.29 4.69
#